data_6062938a37e1ca50ff945127789d2f6c
#
_entry.id   6062938a37e1ca50ff945127789d2f6c
#
_cell.length_a   1.000
_cell.length_b   1.000
_cell.length_c   1.000
_cell.angle_alpha   90.00
_cell.angle_beta   90.00
_cell.angle_gamma   90.00
#
_symmetry.space_group_name_H-M   'P 1'
#
loop_
_entity.id
_entity.type
_entity.pdbx_description
1 polymer ?
#
loop_
_entity_poly.entity_id
_entity_poly.type
_entity_poly.pdbx_seq_one_letter_code
_entity_poly.pdbx_strand_id
1 'polypeptide(L)'
;MVKVVAMFNLPEGTNEAEFEKYFINKHARKDAAKIPGLRRYTIGKVVGSPAGQPAWYRVNELWFDSVKAATKAFNSQAAVDCTNDLMPRVKDFTPVFVKDMEIRLPSPSKKGKKAAKGKGGKKK
;
A
#
# COMPACT_ATOMS: atom_id res chain seq x y z
N MET A 1 -1.11 -10.57 -12.29
CA MET A 1 -1.90 -9.69 -11.42
C MET A 1 -1.32 -8.28 -11.45
N VAL A 2 -2.13 -7.29 -11.27
CA VAL A 2 -1.70 -5.90 -11.23
C VAL A 2 -2.09 -5.33 -9.87
N LYS A 3 -1.38 -4.29 -9.43
CA LYS A 3 -1.78 -3.62 -8.19
C LYS A 3 -1.94 -2.13 -8.43
N VAL A 4 -2.76 -1.52 -7.59
CA VAL A 4 -2.84 -0.08 -7.49
C VAL A 4 -1.98 0.31 -6.30
N VAL A 5 -1.05 1.21 -6.51
CA VAL A 5 -0.26 1.80 -5.43
C VAL A 5 -0.83 3.19 -5.21
N ALA A 6 -1.40 3.42 -4.05
CA ALA A 6 -2.04 4.69 -3.73
C ALA A 6 -1.27 5.35 -2.59
N MET A 7 -0.71 6.50 -2.88
CA MET A 7 0.11 7.24 -1.94
C MET A 7 -0.59 8.54 -1.57
N PHE A 8 -0.38 8.99 -0.35
CA PHE A 8 -0.90 10.29 0.04
C PHE A 8 -0.11 10.87 1.22
N ASN A 9 -0.37 12.13 1.48
CA ASN A 9 0.18 12.85 2.61
C ASN A 9 -0.95 13.38 3.48
N LEU A 10 -0.63 13.85 4.67
CA LEU A 10 -1.62 14.46 5.55
C LEU A 10 -1.53 15.98 5.46
N PRO A 11 -2.67 16.67 5.48
CA PRO A 11 -2.66 18.11 5.58
C PRO A 11 -1.97 18.58 6.85
N GLU A 12 -1.38 19.74 6.77
CA GLU A 12 -0.75 20.33 7.94
C GLU A 12 -1.76 20.50 9.08
N GLY A 13 -1.34 20.17 10.30
CA GLY A 13 -2.21 20.26 11.45
C GLY A 13 -3.10 19.05 11.71
N THR A 14 -2.99 18.03 10.86
CA THR A 14 -3.76 16.81 11.07
C THR A 14 -3.31 16.11 12.35
N ASN A 15 -4.27 15.67 13.18
CA ASN A 15 -3.96 14.85 14.33
C ASN A 15 -3.66 13.43 13.83
N GLU A 16 -2.39 13.06 13.86
CA GLU A 16 -1.98 11.78 13.28
C GLU A 16 -2.60 10.58 13.98
N ALA A 17 -2.68 10.60 15.31
CA ALA A 17 -3.25 9.46 16.04
C ALA A 17 -4.71 9.24 15.69
N GLU A 18 -5.48 10.32 15.55
CA GLU A 18 -6.89 10.22 15.16
C GLU A 18 -7.03 9.76 13.73
N PHE A 19 -6.17 10.27 12.84
CA PHE A 19 -6.19 9.85 11.45
C PHE A 19 -5.90 8.35 11.33
N GLU A 20 -4.88 7.86 12.04
CA GLU A 20 -4.51 6.44 11.97
C GLU A 20 -5.64 5.55 12.44
N LYS A 21 -6.32 5.97 13.51
CA LYS A 21 -7.45 5.21 14.02
C LYS A 21 -8.57 5.12 12.99
N TYR A 22 -8.91 6.24 12.38
CA TYR A 22 -9.91 6.29 11.31
C TYR A 22 -9.45 5.46 10.11
N PHE A 23 -8.23 5.67 9.66
CA PHE A 23 -7.73 5.05 8.43
C PHE A 23 -7.68 3.52 8.54
N ILE A 24 -7.20 3.03 9.66
CA ILE A 24 -7.09 1.58 9.85
C ILE A 24 -8.45 0.95 10.08
N ASN A 25 -9.24 1.49 10.99
CA ASN A 25 -10.45 0.83 11.45
C ASN A 25 -11.66 1.06 10.55
N LYS A 26 -11.80 2.26 10.00
CA LYS A 26 -12.94 2.55 9.13
C LYS A 26 -12.58 2.41 7.66
N HIS A 27 -11.58 3.16 7.20
CA HIS A 27 -11.27 3.18 5.77
C HIS A 27 -10.78 1.81 5.28
N ALA A 28 -9.74 1.27 5.91
CA ALA A 28 -9.13 0.04 5.41
C ALA A 28 -9.96 -1.19 5.75
N ARG A 29 -10.28 -1.37 7.03
CA ARG A 29 -10.92 -2.62 7.46
C ARG A 29 -12.38 -2.74 7.08
N LYS A 30 -13.09 -1.62 6.97
CA LYS A 30 -14.51 -1.64 6.65
C LYS A 30 -14.78 -1.25 5.21
N ASP A 31 -14.39 -0.05 4.83
CA ASP A 31 -14.83 0.52 3.56
C ASP A 31 -14.08 -0.04 2.36
N ALA A 32 -12.75 0.03 2.39
CA ALA A 32 -11.96 -0.44 1.25
C ALA A 32 -12.04 -1.96 1.08
N ALA A 33 -12.24 -2.68 2.17
CA ALA A 33 -12.37 -4.13 2.12
C ALA A 33 -13.59 -4.58 1.31
N LYS A 34 -14.56 -3.69 1.07
CA LYS A 34 -15.76 -4.01 0.29
C LYS A 34 -15.57 -3.77 -1.21
N ILE A 35 -14.42 -3.27 -1.63
CA ILE A 35 -14.17 -3.01 -3.06
C ILE A 35 -14.19 -4.34 -3.81
N PRO A 36 -15.03 -4.47 -4.86
CA PRO A 36 -15.14 -5.75 -5.56
C PRO A 36 -13.88 -6.07 -6.34
N GLY A 37 -13.54 -7.35 -6.40
CA GLY A 37 -12.38 -7.81 -7.14
C GLY A 37 -11.05 -7.65 -6.44
N LEU A 38 -11.06 -7.11 -5.24
CA LEU A 38 -9.84 -6.92 -4.45
C LEU A 38 -9.31 -8.28 -4.01
N ARG A 39 -8.07 -8.61 -4.39
CA ARG A 39 -7.46 -9.91 -4.08
C ARG A 39 -6.54 -9.85 -2.88
N ARG A 40 -5.88 -8.71 -2.69
CA ARG A 40 -4.96 -8.53 -1.59
C ARG A 40 -4.88 -7.03 -1.30
N TYR A 41 -4.67 -6.68 -0.05
CA TYR A 41 -4.65 -5.28 0.34
C TYR A 41 -3.66 -5.10 1.48
N THR A 42 -2.72 -4.16 1.31
CA THR A 42 -1.82 -3.77 2.38
C THR A 42 -1.82 -2.27 2.51
N ILE A 43 -1.71 -1.80 3.72
CA ILE A 43 -1.56 -0.37 3.98
C ILE A 43 -0.20 -0.17 4.61
N GLY A 44 0.67 0.59 3.93
CA GLY A 44 2.03 0.83 4.40
C GLY A 44 2.15 2.21 4.98
N LYS A 45 2.68 2.29 6.21
CA LYS A 45 3.01 3.58 6.79
C LYS A 45 4.49 3.83 6.57
N VAL A 46 4.83 4.98 5.98
CA VAL A 46 6.22 5.33 5.74
C VAL A 46 6.85 5.67 7.08
N VAL A 47 7.96 5.00 7.40
CA VAL A 47 8.61 5.18 8.70
C VAL A 47 9.95 5.89 8.59
N GLY A 48 10.36 6.26 7.40
CA GLY A 48 11.60 6.98 7.18
C GLY A 48 12.10 6.81 5.76
N SER A 49 13.25 7.37 5.48
CA SER A 49 13.89 7.27 4.18
C SER A 49 15.40 7.28 4.35
N PRO A 50 16.14 6.45 3.60
CA PRO A 50 17.59 6.51 3.63
C PRO A 50 18.13 7.75 2.92
N ALA A 51 17.27 8.50 2.23
CA ALA A 51 17.68 9.64 1.43
C ALA A 51 17.08 10.97 1.93
N GLY A 52 16.86 11.09 3.24
CA GLY A 52 16.33 12.32 3.82
C GLY A 52 14.86 12.22 4.17
N GLN A 53 14.13 13.32 4.01
CA GLN A 53 12.71 13.32 4.34
C GLN A 53 11.92 12.54 3.29
N PRO A 54 11.07 11.61 3.72
CA PRO A 54 10.24 10.88 2.76
C PRO A 54 9.19 11.78 2.13
N ALA A 55 8.87 11.47 0.87
CA ALA A 55 7.90 12.26 0.10
C ALA A 55 6.45 11.89 0.43
N TRP A 56 6.23 10.72 1.04
CA TRP A 56 4.89 10.18 1.26
C TRP A 56 4.68 9.75 2.69
N TYR A 57 3.43 9.90 3.17
CA TYR A 57 3.04 9.46 4.50
C TYR A 57 2.58 8.01 4.48
N ARG A 58 1.75 7.66 3.50
CA ARG A 58 1.27 6.28 3.34
C ARG A 58 1.47 5.80 1.92
N VAL A 59 1.82 4.53 1.78
CA VAL A 59 1.93 3.85 0.49
C VAL A 59 1.12 2.57 0.62
N ASN A 60 -0.03 2.54 -0.05
CA ASN A 60 -0.98 1.44 0.08
C ASN A 60 -1.02 0.64 -1.21
N GLU A 61 -1.23 -0.67 -1.11
CA GLU A 61 -1.23 -1.53 -2.29
C GLU A 61 -2.48 -2.38 -2.32
N LEU A 62 -3.16 -2.37 -3.47
CA LEU A 62 -4.39 -3.11 -3.68
C LEU A 62 -4.22 -3.96 -4.94
N TRP A 63 -4.35 -5.28 -4.80
CA TRP A 63 -4.11 -6.20 -5.92
C TRP A 63 -5.41 -6.62 -6.59
N PHE A 64 -5.39 -6.64 -7.93
CA PHE A 64 -6.50 -7.05 -8.78
C PHE A 64 -5.97 -7.97 -9.87
N ASP A 65 -6.87 -8.71 -10.52
CA ASP A 65 -6.48 -9.65 -11.57
C ASP A 65 -5.88 -8.95 -12.79
N SER A 66 -6.34 -7.74 -13.10
CA SER A 66 -5.91 -7.01 -14.29
C SER A 66 -6.19 -5.51 -14.12
N VAL A 67 -5.62 -4.69 -15.00
CA VAL A 67 -5.95 -3.25 -15.05
C VAL A 67 -7.45 -3.07 -15.28
N LYS A 68 -8.03 -3.90 -16.15
CA LYS A 68 -9.46 -3.82 -16.43
C LYS A 68 -10.27 -4.10 -15.16
N ALA A 69 -9.90 -5.13 -14.41
CA ALA A 69 -10.58 -5.47 -13.16
C ALA A 69 -10.44 -4.35 -12.14
N ALA A 70 -9.24 -3.76 -12.02
CA ALA A 70 -8.99 -2.67 -11.10
C ALA A 70 -9.81 -1.44 -11.48
N THR A 71 -9.84 -1.11 -12.77
CA THR A 71 -10.61 0.04 -13.25
C THR A 71 -12.09 -0.14 -12.94
N LYS A 72 -12.61 -1.33 -13.20
CA LYS A 72 -14.02 -1.63 -12.89
C LYS A 72 -14.27 -1.51 -11.39
N ALA A 73 -13.35 -2.01 -10.58
CA ALA A 73 -13.48 -1.96 -9.12
C ALA A 73 -13.53 -0.54 -8.61
N PHE A 74 -12.68 0.35 -9.14
CA PHE A 74 -12.64 1.74 -8.69
C PHE A 74 -13.80 2.57 -9.22
N ASN A 75 -14.57 2.06 -10.15
CA ASN A 75 -15.80 2.69 -10.59
C ASN A 75 -17.03 2.15 -9.83
N SER A 76 -16.83 1.19 -8.94
CA SER A 76 -17.93 0.66 -8.13
C SER A 76 -18.36 1.68 -7.09
N GLN A 77 -19.60 1.54 -6.63
CA GLN A 77 -20.11 2.45 -5.59
C GLN A 77 -19.29 2.34 -4.31
N ALA A 78 -18.87 1.13 -3.94
CA ALA A 78 -18.07 0.93 -2.74
C ALA A 78 -16.77 1.72 -2.81
N ALA A 79 -16.08 1.68 -3.95
CA ALA A 79 -14.82 2.40 -4.11
C ALA A 79 -15.04 3.91 -4.17
N VAL A 80 -16.08 4.36 -4.86
CA VAL A 80 -16.40 5.79 -4.94
C VAL A 80 -16.68 6.36 -3.56
N ASP A 81 -17.52 5.67 -2.79
CA ASP A 81 -17.86 6.11 -1.44
C ASP A 81 -16.63 6.14 -0.53
N CYS A 82 -15.80 5.10 -0.63
CA CYS A 82 -14.58 4.98 0.15
C CYS A 82 -13.62 6.13 -0.15
N THR A 83 -13.42 6.43 -1.44
CA THR A 83 -12.54 7.50 -1.88
C THR A 83 -13.08 8.86 -1.44
N ASN A 84 -14.38 9.08 -1.61
CA ASN A 84 -14.99 10.37 -1.23
C ASN A 84 -14.90 10.62 0.27
N ASP A 85 -14.91 9.56 1.07
CA ASP A 85 -14.77 9.70 2.51
C ASP A 85 -13.33 10.03 2.91
N LEU A 86 -12.36 9.50 2.16
CA LEU A 86 -10.94 9.69 2.46
C LEU A 86 -10.42 11.05 2.00
N MET A 87 -10.82 11.49 0.81
CA MET A 87 -10.20 12.65 0.15
C MET A 87 -10.13 13.92 1.00
N PRO A 88 -11.20 14.29 1.78
CA PRO A 88 -11.11 15.50 2.59
C PRO A 88 -10.07 15.43 3.71
N ARG A 89 -9.59 14.23 4.02
CA ARG A 89 -8.67 14.00 5.15
C ARG A 89 -7.20 13.91 4.74
N VAL A 90 -6.93 13.86 3.45
CA VAL A 90 -5.57 13.67 2.94
C VAL A 90 -5.24 14.71 1.88
N LYS A 91 -3.96 14.75 1.48
CA LYS A 91 -3.55 15.58 0.36
C LYS A 91 -2.58 14.80 -0.52
N ASP A 92 -2.35 15.31 -1.72
CA ASP A 92 -1.40 14.73 -2.69
C ASP A 92 -1.74 13.28 -3.03
N PHE A 93 -3.02 12.92 -3.01
CA PHE A 93 -3.44 11.56 -3.29
C PHE A 93 -3.04 11.16 -4.71
N THR A 94 -2.24 10.11 -4.83
CA THR A 94 -1.67 9.69 -6.11
C THR A 94 -1.82 8.18 -6.28
N PRO A 95 -2.86 7.72 -7.02
CA PRO A 95 -2.99 6.30 -7.34
C PRO A 95 -2.32 6.00 -8.67
N VAL A 96 -1.60 4.88 -8.74
CA VAL A 96 -0.97 4.43 -9.98
C VAL A 96 -1.15 2.93 -10.13
N PHE A 97 -1.22 2.46 -11.38
CA PHE A 97 -1.20 1.02 -11.64
C PHE A 97 0.26 0.56 -11.72
N VAL A 98 0.55 -0.57 -11.09
CA VAL A 98 1.90 -1.13 -11.09
C VAL A 98 1.81 -2.61 -11.42
N LYS A 99 2.67 -3.06 -12.32
CA LYS A 99 2.81 -4.46 -12.64
C LYS A 99 4.20 -4.87 -12.19
N ASP A 100 4.26 -5.80 -11.24
CA ASP A 100 5.54 -6.22 -10.69
C ASP A 100 6.24 -7.21 -11.61
N MET A 101 7.56 -7.17 -11.57
CA MET A 101 8.38 -8.23 -12.13
C MET A 101 9.26 -8.73 -11.00
N GLU A 102 9.19 -10.00 -10.71
CA GLU A 102 10.04 -10.56 -9.66
C GLU A 102 11.43 -10.83 -10.21
N ILE A 103 12.45 -10.36 -9.52
CA ILE A 103 13.83 -10.60 -9.90
C ILE A 103 14.34 -11.77 -9.08
N ARG A 104 14.79 -12.80 -9.78
CA ARG A 104 15.33 -13.95 -9.12
C ARG A 104 16.73 -13.63 -8.63
N LEU A 105 16.93 -13.71 -7.33
CA LEU A 105 18.23 -13.41 -6.76
C LEU A 105 19.11 -14.66 -6.75
N PRO A 106 20.43 -14.48 -6.82
CA PRO A 106 21.32 -15.63 -6.70
C PRO A 106 21.12 -16.32 -5.35
N SER A 107 21.26 -17.63 -5.36
CA SER A 107 21.16 -18.38 -4.11
C SER A 107 22.26 -17.94 -3.15
N PRO A 108 21.96 -17.87 -1.84
CA PRO A 108 23.03 -17.62 -0.88
C PRO A 108 24.05 -18.73 -0.92
N SER A 109 25.27 -18.41 -0.48
CA SER A 109 26.35 -19.38 -0.47
C SER A 109 25.95 -20.62 0.33
N LYS A 110 26.25 -21.76 -0.19
CA LYS A 110 25.99 -22.98 0.53
C LYS A 110 26.81 -23.17 1.75
N LYS A 111 27.81 -22.39 1.83
CA LYS A 111 28.55 -22.46 3.04
C LYS A 111 27.87 -21.72 4.10
N GLY A 112 27.40 -21.68 4.30
CA GLY A 112 26.73 -21.02 5.02
C GLY A 112 25.54 -20.78 5.36
N LYS A 113 25.82 -21.35 5.12
CA LYS A 113 24.84 -21.28 5.42
C LYS A 113 24.14 -21.17 6.04
N LYS A 114 24.25 -21.16 6.31
CA LYS A 114 23.62 -21.19 6.82
C LYS A 114 23.08 -20.57 7.27
N ALA A 115 23.20 -20.36 7.41
CA ALA A 115 22.53 -19.91 7.71
C ALA A 115 21.87 -19.19 7.94
N ALA A 116 22.12 -18.84 8.10
CA ALA A 116 21.39 -18.34 8.11
C ALA A 116 20.65 -17.75 8.26
N LYS A 117 20.85 -17.62 8.41
CA LYS A 117 20.22 -17.19 8.39
C LYS A 117 19.56 -16.50 8.49
N GLY A 118 19.84 -16.26 8.58
CA GLY A 118 19.23 -15.81 8.53
C GLY A 118 18.90 -14.92 8.52
N LYS A 119 19.33 -14.68 8.53
CA LYS A 119 19.13 -14.05 8.29
C LYS A 119 18.50 -13.53 7.93
N GLY A 120 18.85 -13.47 7.99
CA GLY A 120 18.37 -13.27 7.41
C GLY A 120 18.10 -12.66 6.97
N GLY A 121 18.57 -12.46 6.89
CA GLY A 121 18.33 -12.22 6.34
C GLY A 121 18.24 -11.45 5.93
N LYS A 122 18.57 -11.17 5.81
CA LYS A 122 18.64 -10.69 5.30
C LYS A 122 18.43 -9.91 4.91
N LYS A 123 18.87 -9.68 4.79
CA LYS A 123 18.93 -9.25 4.26
C LYS A 123 18.54 -8.67 3.85
N LYS A 124 18.87 -8.23 3.68
CA LYS A 124 18.75 -8.09 3.24
C LYS A 124 18.48 -7.79 3.11
#